data_5c09d56ca6fce5af726b45f456e8f243
#
_entry.id   5c09d56ca6fce5af726b45f456e8f243
#
_cell.length_a   1.000
_cell.length_b   1.000
_cell.length_c   1.000
_cell.angle_alpha   90.00
_cell.angle_beta   90.00
_cell.angle_gamma   90.00
#
_symmetry.space_group_name_H-M   'P 1'
#
loop_
_entity.id
_entity.type
_entity.pdbx_description
1 polymer ?
#
loop_
_entity_poly.entity_id
_entity_poly.type
_entity_poly.pdbx_seq_one_letter_code
_entity_poly.pdbx_strand_id
1 'polypeptide(L)'
;MRQLVGTSVIALVAVFFGTVVSSSAAAAPTPGARVTADSTGLALDGAPWWPTGFDAYQLATDWSVNVGCGAMVDLDSYFASLPDHSLTRFDAFQSLAINKFTGQLDFGPMDAVFAAAEAHDQLVIPVLSPQDGACEGDVFKDRQWYVDGWTTVPPVPTVNAVLSFEQWTAAAVDRWKNSDALAAWELVGEPEISNCADAACVWWTRTCAADGAAVLRTFFDTAGAQVRALDPRTLITAGLTGGGQCGSQGDEYKYLAESPYVDVLQYHDYGADGVPLPGDQWNGLARRITQTTEVNKPLLVAEIGEFAGSCTSLEDRASHVETKIDGQRTAGTAGALLWAFVPDPRVTECTYDIGPEDPLWDVLGS
;
A
#
# COMPACT_ATOMS: atom_id res chain seq x y z
N MET A 1 99.40 -28.18 8.96
CA MET A 1 98.70 -27.77 7.73
C MET A 1 97.61 -28.79 7.47
N ARG A 2 96.39 -28.48 7.83
CA ARG A 2 95.22 -29.31 7.49
C ARG A 2 94.08 -28.28 7.09
N GLN A 3 93.71 -28.35 5.85
CA GLN A 3 92.56 -27.63 5.34
C GLN A 3 91.23 -28.24 5.84
N LEU A 4 90.38 -27.46 6.39
CA LEU A 4 89.00 -27.81 6.73
C LEU A 4 88.08 -27.25 5.62
N VAL A 5 87.50 -28.20 4.90
CA VAL A 5 86.46 -27.91 3.90
C VAL A 5 85.11 -27.75 4.62
N GLY A 6 84.54 -26.57 4.61
CA GLY A 6 83.25 -26.32 5.17
C GLY A 6 82.13 -26.55 4.10
N THR A 7 81.27 -27.51 4.39
CA THR A 7 80.10 -27.83 3.56
C THR A 7 78.95 -26.94 4.00
N SER A 8 78.53 -25.99 3.15
CA SER A 8 77.30 -25.17 3.36
C SER A 8 76.09 -25.97 2.97
N VAL A 9 75.22 -26.25 3.89
CA VAL A 9 73.87 -26.81 3.62
C VAL A 9 72.90 -25.63 3.41
N ILE A 10 72.43 -25.48 2.20
CA ILE A 10 71.35 -24.53 1.88
C ILE A 10 70.00 -25.20 2.20
N ALA A 11 69.34 -24.74 3.25
CA ALA A 11 67.97 -25.16 3.56
C ALA A 11 66.98 -24.35 2.66
N LEU A 12 66.32 -25.04 1.77
CA LEU A 12 65.22 -24.46 0.98
C LEU A 12 63.97 -24.43 1.91
N VAL A 13 63.53 -23.23 2.29
CA VAL A 13 62.24 -23.03 2.96
C VAL A 13 61.18 -22.88 1.90
N ALA A 14 60.37 -23.90 1.67
CA ALA A 14 59.19 -23.82 0.80
C ALA A 14 58.07 -23.10 1.57
N VAL A 15 57.79 -21.84 1.19
CA VAL A 15 56.65 -21.09 1.71
C VAL A 15 55.41 -21.54 0.92
N PHE A 16 54.58 -22.37 1.55
CA PHE A 16 53.24 -22.67 1.03
C PHE A 16 52.34 -21.45 1.27
N PHE A 17 52.04 -20.68 0.23
CA PHE A 17 50.93 -19.74 0.24
C PHE A 17 49.60 -20.53 0.13
N GLY A 18 49.04 -20.86 1.27
CA GLY A 18 47.65 -21.33 1.34
C GLY A 18 46.72 -20.18 0.97
N THR A 19 46.10 -20.23 -0.21
CA THR A 19 44.95 -19.36 -0.53
C THR A 19 43.80 -19.79 0.38
N VAL A 20 43.52 -18.97 1.41
CA VAL A 20 42.30 -19.07 2.19
C VAL A 20 41.18 -18.60 1.28
N VAL A 21 40.48 -19.54 0.63
CA VAL A 21 39.22 -19.28 -0.02
C VAL A 21 38.21 -19.07 1.12
N SER A 22 38.01 -17.81 1.51
CA SER A 22 36.87 -17.44 2.34
C SER A 22 35.60 -17.71 1.51
N SER A 23 35.01 -18.90 1.72
CA SER A 23 33.62 -19.10 1.32
C SER A 23 32.78 -18.12 2.18
N SER A 24 32.34 -17.03 1.58
CA SER A 24 31.21 -16.26 2.12
C SER A 24 30.05 -17.27 2.18
N ALA A 25 29.78 -17.79 3.35
CA ALA A 25 28.48 -18.40 3.61
C ALA A 25 27.48 -17.31 3.28
N ALA A 26 26.68 -17.50 2.21
CA ALA A 26 25.50 -16.70 1.99
C ALA A 26 24.76 -16.74 3.33
N ALA A 27 24.51 -15.57 3.92
CA ALA A 27 23.67 -15.48 5.10
C ALA A 27 22.39 -16.24 4.75
N ALA A 28 21.98 -17.17 5.61
CA ALA A 28 20.68 -17.80 5.48
C ALA A 28 19.68 -16.64 5.33
N PRO A 29 18.75 -16.68 4.35
CA PRO A 29 17.77 -15.63 4.23
C PRO A 29 17.12 -15.48 5.60
N THR A 30 17.21 -14.29 6.17
CA THR A 30 16.39 -13.90 7.32
C THR A 30 14.96 -14.27 6.91
N PRO A 31 14.11 -14.86 7.79
CA PRO A 31 12.73 -15.12 7.44
C PRO A 31 12.20 -13.84 6.83
N GLY A 32 12.04 -13.82 5.50
CA GLY A 32 11.77 -12.62 4.73
C GLY A 32 10.30 -12.25 4.88
N ALA A 33 9.94 -11.02 4.55
CA ALA A 33 8.55 -10.71 4.24
C ALA A 33 8.06 -11.72 3.19
N ARG A 34 6.83 -12.20 3.31
CA ARG A 34 6.22 -13.09 2.31
C ARG A 34 6.13 -12.39 0.95
N VAL A 35 5.84 -11.08 0.95
CA VAL A 35 5.73 -10.26 -0.26
C VAL A 35 7.00 -9.44 -0.43
N THR A 36 7.56 -9.49 -1.63
CA THR A 36 8.72 -8.69 -2.05
C THR A 36 8.44 -8.00 -3.37
N ALA A 37 9.19 -6.94 -3.69
CA ALA A 37 9.03 -6.15 -4.89
C ALA A 37 10.38 -5.93 -5.58
N ASP A 38 10.38 -5.96 -6.91
CA ASP A 38 11.51 -5.54 -7.74
C ASP A 38 11.02 -4.86 -9.03
N SER A 39 11.92 -4.58 -9.96
CA SER A 39 11.58 -3.94 -11.24
C SER A 39 10.67 -4.78 -12.14
N THR A 40 10.43 -6.04 -11.85
CA THR A 40 9.59 -6.95 -12.64
C THR A 40 8.19 -7.12 -12.07
N GLY A 41 7.95 -6.68 -10.83
CA GLY A 41 6.65 -6.77 -10.16
C GLY A 41 6.73 -7.18 -8.71
N LEU A 42 5.69 -7.87 -8.24
CA LEU A 42 5.62 -8.44 -6.90
C LEU A 42 5.94 -9.94 -6.93
N ALA A 43 6.44 -10.44 -5.83
CA ALA A 43 6.63 -11.87 -5.59
C ALA A 43 6.08 -12.26 -4.22
N LEU A 44 5.40 -13.40 -4.13
CA LEU A 44 4.90 -14.00 -2.90
C LEU A 44 5.72 -15.28 -2.63
N ASP A 45 6.30 -15.39 -1.44
CA ASP A 45 7.13 -16.51 -1.02
C ASP A 45 8.23 -16.87 -2.04
N GLY A 46 8.74 -15.85 -2.74
CA GLY A 46 9.79 -15.95 -3.75
C GLY A 46 9.31 -16.34 -5.16
N ALA A 47 8.01 -16.55 -5.39
CA ALA A 47 7.44 -16.81 -6.70
C ALA A 47 6.81 -15.53 -7.29
N PRO A 48 6.86 -15.30 -8.61
CA PRO A 48 6.16 -14.16 -9.22
C PRO A 48 4.68 -14.16 -8.84
N TRP A 49 4.17 -13.01 -8.44
CA TRP A 49 2.79 -12.84 -7.96
C TRP A 49 2.18 -11.57 -8.54
N TRP A 50 1.07 -11.71 -9.23
CA TRP A 50 0.28 -10.60 -9.74
C TRP A 50 -1.09 -10.63 -9.09
N PRO A 51 -1.27 -10.01 -7.90
CA PRO A 51 -2.49 -10.10 -7.13
C PRO A 51 -3.67 -9.43 -7.80
N THR A 52 -4.83 -10.05 -7.61
CA THR A 52 -6.15 -9.45 -7.72
C THR A 52 -6.82 -9.45 -6.35
N GLY A 53 -7.86 -8.63 -6.18
CA GLY A 53 -8.65 -8.59 -4.96
C GLY A 53 -9.50 -7.34 -4.88
N PHE A 54 -9.91 -6.99 -3.67
CA PHE A 54 -10.80 -5.86 -3.44
C PHE A 54 -10.19 -4.81 -2.51
N ASP A 55 -10.60 -3.58 -2.71
CA ASP A 55 -10.72 -2.62 -1.61
C ASP A 55 -11.96 -3.01 -0.80
N ALA A 56 -11.74 -3.36 0.45
CA ALA A 56 -12.78 -3.69 1.41
C ALA A 56 -12.60 -2.79 2.63
N TYR A 57 -12.79 -1.48 2.41
CA TYR A 57 -12.43 -0.41 3.34
C TYR A 57 -13.02 -0.60 4.74
N GLN A 58 -14.19 -1.19 4.85
CA GLN A 58 -14.96 -1.30 6.09
C GLN A 58 -14.63 -2.53 6.96
N LEU A 59 -13.64 -3.38 6.60
CA LEU A 59 -13.38 -4.64 7.33
C LEU A 59 -13.17 -4.48 8.84
N ALA A 60 -12.55 -3.37 9.27
CA ALA A 60 -12.33 -3.08 10.69
C ALA A 60 -13.54 -2.41 11.38
N THR A 61 -14.70 -2.31 10.71
CA THR A 61 -15.93 -1.83 11.35
C THR A 61 -16.47 -2.85 12.34
N ASP A 62 -16.57 -2.43 13.59
CA ASP A 62 -17.25 -3.18 14.66
C ASP A 62 -18.09 -2.21 15.51
N TRP A 63 -19.39 -2.16 15.23
CA TRP A 63 -20.29 -1.26 15.97
C TRP A 63 -20.43 -1.58 17.45
N SER A 64 -19.93 -2.72 17.92
CA SER A 64 -19.85 -2.99 19.36
C SER A 64 -18.64 -2.33 20.02
N VAL A 65 -17.64 -1.90 19.23
CA VAL A 65 -16.39 -1.28 19.70
C VAL A 65 -16.26 0.14 19.19
N ASN A 66 -16.18 0.33 17.87
CA ASN A 66 -15.88 1.62 17.24
C ASN A 66 -17.13 2.28 16.61
N VAL A 67 -16.95 3.45 15.98
CA VAL A 67 -18.03 4.15 15.28
C VAL A 67 -18.27 3.58 13.87
N GLY A 68 -17.34 2.76 13.40
CA GLY A 68 -17.38 2.13 12.07
C GLY A 68 -17.11 3.07 10.91
N CYS A 69 -16.94 2.45 9.74
CA CYS A 69 -16.88 3.07 8.44
C CYS A 69 -17.64 2.17 7.45
N GLY A 70 -18.94 2.36 7.31
CA GLY A 70 -19.80 1.46 6.53
C GLY A 70 -20.38 0.31 7.35
N ALA A 71 -20.72 -0.79 6.71
CA ALA A 71 -21.35 -1.96 7.32
C ALA A 71 -20.32 -2.91 7.97
N MET A 72 -20.76 -3.71 8.93
CA MET A 72 -19.96 -4.80 9.45
C MET A 72 -19.88 -5.93 8.43
N VAL A 73 -18.70 -6.53 8.30
CA VAL A 73 -18.43 -7.66 7.41
C VAL A 73 -18.23 -8.93 8.22
N ASP A 74 -18.78 -10.05 7.76
CA ASP A 74 -18.38 -11.37 8.22
C ASP A 74 -17.00 -11.68 7.64
N LEU A 75 -15.97 -11.47 8.44
CA LEU A 75 -14.57 -11.57 8.02
C LEU A 75 -14.21 -12.98 7.55
N ASP A 76 -14.69 -14.02 8.27
CA ASP A 76 -14.42 -15.42 7.91
C ASP A 76 -15.01 -15.74 6.54
N SER A 77 -16.28 -15.41 6.33
CA SER A 77 -16.95 -15.62 5.04
C SER A 77 -16.30 -14.81 3.91
N TYR A 78 -15.89 -13.57 4.15
CA TYR A 78 -15.25 -12.72 3.16
C TYR A 78 -13.92 -13.32 2.69
N PHE A 79 -12.99 -13.59 3.62
CA PHE A 79 -11.68 -14.11 3.25
C PHE A 79 -11.74 -15.55 2.69
N ALA A 80 -12.68 -16.38 3.15
CA ALA A 80 -12.90 -17.72 2.62
C ALA A 80 -13.42 -17.73 1.17
N SER A 81 -14.10 -16.67 0.72
CA SER A 81 -14.65 -16.58 -0.63
C SER A 81 -13.68 -16.06 -1.68
N LEU A 82 -12.55 -15.49 -1.27
CA LEU A 82 -11.53 -14.97 -2.18
C LEU A 82 -10.73 -16.12 -2.84
N PRO A 83 -10.26 -15.94 -4.09
CA PRO A 83 -9.24 -16.82 -4.66
C PRO A 83 -7.99 -16.91 -3.78
N ASP A 84 -7.23 -18.00 -3.90
CA ASP A 84 -6.00 -18.21 -3.13
C ASP A 84 -5.02 -17.04 -3.29
N HIS A 85 -4.49 -16.54 -2.18
CA HIS A 85 -3.51 -15.45 -2.14
C HIS A 85 -4.00 -14.14 -2.77
N SER A 86 -5.29 -13.84 -2.68
CA SER A 86 -5.81 -12.53 -3.06
C SER A 86 -5.26 -11.42 -2.15
N LEU A 87 -5.27 -10.20 -2.66
CA LEU A 87 -4.82 -9.02 -1.93
C LEU A 87 -6.02 -8.13 -1.59
N THR A 88 -6.22 -7.86 -0.32
CA THR A 88 -7.26 -6.92 0.15
C THR A 88 -6.63 -5.65 0.70
N ARG A 89 -7.06 -4.49 0.19
CA ARG A 89 -6.73 -3.18 0.78
C ARG A 89 -7.87 -2.75 1.70
N PHE A 90 -7.57 -2.35 2.94
CA PHE A 90 -8.60 -1.98 3.92
C PHE A 90 -8.17 -0.81 4.80
N ASP A 91 -9.16 -0.10 5.36
CA ASP A 91 -8.91 1.04 6.24
C ASP A 91 -8.47 0.57 7.62
N ALA A 92 -7.23 0.84 7.94
CA ALA A 92 -6.66 0.65 9.27
C ALA A 92 -6.46 2.01 9.96
N PHE A 93 -7.48 2.87 9.89
CA PHE A 93 -7.47 4.21 10.47
C PHE A 93 -7.53 4.14 12.00
N GLN A 94 -6.86 5.08 12.66
CA GLN A 94 -6.89 5.13 14.13
C GLN A 94 -8.31 5.18 14.69
N SER A 95 -9.22 5.88 14.01
CA SER A 95 -10.64 5.99 14.40
C SER A 95 -11.33 4.63 14.60
N LEU A 96 -10.92 3.62 13.80
CA LEU A 96 -11.44 2.25 13.89
C LEU A 96 -10.80 1.45 15.03
N ALA A 97 -9.70 1.94 15.61
CA ALA A 97 -9.08 1.42 16.83
C ALA A 97 -9.44 2.24 18.08
N ILE A 98 -10.45 3.08 18.03
CA ILE A 98 -10.96 3.80 19.20
C ILE A 98 -12.25 3.15 19.69
N ASN A 99 -12.23 2.68 20.94
CA ASN A 99 -13.44 2.22 21.60
C ASN A 99 -14.35 3.43 21.89
N LYS A 100 -15.49 3.49 21.21
CA LYS A 100 -16.41 4.64 21.24
C LYS A 100 -17.04 4.91 22.63
N PHE A 101 -17.01 3.92 23.53
CA PHE A 101 -17.58 4.05 24.88
C PHE A 101 -16.55 4.56 25.88
N THR A 102 -15.27 4.23 25.69
CA THR A 102 -14.20 4.56 26.63
C THR A 102 -13.27 5.67 26.11
N GLY A 103 -13.25 5.90 24.79
CA GLY A 103 -12.30 6.82 24.14
C GLY A 103 -10.85 6.31 24.17
N GLN A 104 -10.61 5.05 24.48
CA GLN A 104 -9.29 4.44 24.56
C GLN A 104 -9.02 3.60 23.30
N LEU A 105 -7.73 3.35 23.02
CA LEU A 105 -7.33 2.41 21.98
C LEU A 105 -7.85 1.01 22.26
N ASP A 106 -8.43 0.40 21.22
CA ASP A 106 -8.91 -0.97 21.20
C ASP A 106 -8.60 -1.55 19.80
N PHE A 107 -7.60 -2.38 19.72
CA PHE A 107 -7.13 -2.96 18.45
C PHE A 107 -7.95 -4.19 18.02
N GLY A 108 -8.90 -4.65 18.82
CA GLY A 108 -9.67 -5.87 18.60
C GLY A 108 -10.26 -5.98 17.18
N PRO A 109 -10.95 -4.95 16.66
CA PRO A 109 -11.51 -5.01 15.31
C PRO A 109 -10.47 -5.23 14.20
N MET A 110 -9.31 -4.55 14.27
CA MET A 110 -8.24 -4.74 13.29
C MET A 110 -7.51 -6.07 13.47
N ASP A 111 -7.27 -6.50 14.72
CA ASP A 111 -6.70 -7.83 14.98
C ASP A 111 -7.54 -8.94 14.37
N ALA A 112 -8.86 -8.79 14.39
CA ALA A 112 -9.78 -9.74 13.77
C ALA A 112 -9.61 -9.80 12.25
N VAL A 113 -9.36 -8.67 11.58
CA VAL A 113 -9.07 -8.63 10.13
C VAL A 113 -7.81 -9.41 9.81
N PHE A 114 -6.70 -9.13 10.51
CA PHE A 114 -5.43 -9.84 10.29
C PHE A 114 -5.58 -11.34 10.58
N ALA A 115 -6.23 -11.70 11.69
CA ALA A 115 -6.42 -13.10 12.07
C ALA A 115 -7.27 -13.86 11.05
N ALA A 116 -8.33 -13.26 10.50
CA ALA A 116 -9.15 -13.87 9.47
C ALA A 116 -8.38 -14.01 8.13
N ALA A 117 -7.62 -12.99 7.72
CA ALA A 117 -6.78 -13.07 6.54
C ALA A 117 -5.73 -14.20 6.68
N GLU A 118 -5.04 -14.31 7.83
CA GLU A 118 -4.10 -15.39 8.11
C GLU A 118 -4.76 -16.78 8.07
N ALA A 119 -5.96 -16.92 8.63
CA ALA A 119 -6.69 -18.19 8.66
C ALA A 119 -7.03 -18.73 7.25
N HIS A 120 -7.16 -17.84 6.28
CA HIS A 120 -7.48 -18.15 4.88
C HIS A 120 -6.29 -17.95 3.91
N ASP A 121 -5.07 -17.75 4.43
CA ASP A 121 -3.85 -17.51 3.64
C ASP A 121 -3.99 -16.36 2.63
N GLN A 122 -4.69 -15.30 3.03
CA GLN A 122 -4.93 -14.10 2.24
C GLN A 122 -3.98 -12.96 2.64
N LEU A 123 -3.76 -12.01 1.74
CA LEU A 123 -2.85 -10.89 1.96
C LEU A 123 -3.62 -9.58 2.13
N VAL A 124 -3.07 -8.66 2.96
CA VAL A 124 -3.71 -7.36 3.22
C VAL A 124 -2.73 -6.18 3.10
N ILE A 125 -3.26 -5.04 2.66
CA ILE A 125 -2.64 -3.71 2.75
C ILE A 125 -3.48 -2.86 3.70
N PRO A 126 -3.04 -2.63 4.95
CA PRO A 126 -3.68 -1.67 5.83
C PRO A 126 -3.34 -0.23 5.40
N VAL A 127 -4.36 0.58 5.14
CA VAL A 127 -4.25 2.03 4.92
C VAL A 127 -4.31 2.71 6.27
N LEU A 128 -3.27 3.43 6.67
CA LEU A 128 -3.15 3.95 8.03
C LEU A 128 -3.90 5.28 8.26
N SER A 129 -4.24 6.00 7.20
CA SER A 129 -5.01 7.25 7.27
C SER A 129 -5.59 7.64 5.92
N PRO A 130 -6.80 8.22 5.84
CA PRO A 130 -7.35 8.78 4.61
C PRO A 130 -6.84 10.20 4.36
N GLN A 131 -6.77 10.63 3.11
CA GLN A 131 -6.46 12.02 2.74
C GLN A 131 -7.55 13.00 3.16
N ASP A 132 -8.80 12.67 2.83
CA ASP A 132 -9.95 13.55 2.99
C ASP A 132 -10.59 13.51 4.38
N GLY A 133 -10.07 12.65 5.26
CA GLY A 133 -10.59 12.46 6.61
C GLY A 133 -11.83 11.58 6.70
N ALA A 134 -12.23 10.92 5.61
CA ALA A 134 -13.34 9.97 5.63
C ALA A 134 -13.16 8.98 6.78
N CYS A 135 -14.23 8.75 7.57
CA CYS A 135 -14.20 7.88 8.76
C CYS A 135 -13.24 8.31 9.90
N GLU A 136 -12.54 9.44 9.75
CA GLU A 136 -11.67 10.03 10.80
C GLU A 136 -12.16 11.40 11.31
N GLY A 137 -13.34 11.85 10.93
CA GLY A 137 -13.90 13.16 11.31
C GLY A 137 -13.96 14.17 10.18
N ASP A 138 -13.84 13.71 8.94
CA ASP A 138 -13.99 14.49 7.70
C ASP A 138 -13.07 15.72 7.62
N VAL A 139 -11.84 15.60 8.15
CA VAL A 139 -10.84 16.67 8.12
C VAL A 139 -9.80 16.37 7.04
N PHE A 140 -9.84 17.17 5.98
CA PHE A 140 -8.87 17.08 4.89
C PHE A 140 -7.45 17.40 5.38
N LYS A 141 -6.49 16.55 5.00
CA LYS A 141 -5.07 16.73 5.32
C LYS A 141 -4.44 17.70 4.32
N ASP A 142 -4.37 18.96 4.70
CA ASP A 142 -3.79 20.02 3.88
C ASP A 142 -2.25 19.98 3.88
N ARG A 143 -1.64 20.92 3.16
CA ARG A 143 -0.17 21.06 3.12
C ARG A 143 0.45 21.10 4.53
N GLN A 144 -0.18 21.83 5.48
CA GLN A 144 0.40 22.00 6.82
C GLN A 144 0.40 20.68 7.60
N TRP A 145 -0.63 19.84 7.39
CA TRP A 145 -0.65 18.50 7.99
C TRP A 145 0.59 17.69 7.56
N TYR A 146 0.98 17.73 6.29
CA TYR A 146 2.17 17.01 5.79
C TYR A 146 3.50 17.62 6.22
N VAL A 147 3.56 18.92 6.54
CA VAL A 147 4.79 19.55 7.02
C VAL A 147 5.11 19.13 8.44
N ASP A 148 4.16 19.23 9.37
CA ASP A 148 4.35 18.94 10.80
C ASP A 148 3.07 18.47 11.53
N GLY A 149 1.88 18.70 10.94
CA GLY A 149 0.61 18.34 11.56
C GLY A 149 0.50 16.83 11.86
N TRP A 150 1.09 15.96 11.05
CA TRP A 150 1.08 14.51 11.25
C TRP A 150 1.80 14.06 12.53
N THR A 151 2.68 14.89 13.11
CA THR A 151 3.36 14.64 14.39
C THR A 151 2.58 15.16 15.60
N THR A 152 1.46 15.85 15.36
CA THR A 152 0.65 16.49 16.39
C THR A 152 -0.62 15.69 16.62
N VAL A 153 -0.99 15.49 17.90
CA VAL A 153 -2.29 14.89 18.23
C VAL A 153 -3.41 15.82 17.79
N PRO A 154 -4.36 15.39 16.96
CA PRO A 154 -5.46 16.25 16.52
C PRO A 154 -6.27 16.78 17.70
N PRO A 155 -6.77 18.02 17.68
CA PRO A 155 -7.60 18.54 18.74
C PRO A 155 -8.93 17.81 18.82
N VAL A 156 -9.28 17.28 19.99
CA VAL A 156 -10.60 16.70 20.27
C VAL A 156 -11.66 17.81 20.28
N PRO A 157 -12.84 17.68 19.65
CA PRO A 157 -13.41 16.45 19.05
C PRO A 157 -13.29 16.39 17.50
N THR A 158 -12.38 17.13 16.88
CA THR A 158 -12.34 17.33 15.42
C THR A 158 -12.04 16.05 14.66
N VAL A 159 -11.17 15.19 15.20
CA VAL A 159 -10.82 13.89 14.64
C VAL A 159 -10.96 12.84 15.75
N ASN A 160 -11.50 11.67 15.41
CA ASN A 160 -11.58 10.56 16.37
C ASN A 160 -10.23 9.86 16.49
N ALA A 161 -9.27 10.56 17.12
CA ALA A 161 -7.90 10.11 17.31
C ALA A 161 -7.39 10.53 18.70
N VAL A 162 -6.57 9.69 19.32
CA VAL A 162 -5.92 9.93 20.64
C VAL A 162 -4.40 9.99 20.51
N LEU A 163 -3.86 9.64 19.36
CA LEU A 163 -2.44 9.68 19.01
C LEU A 163 -2.24 10.63 17.82
N SER A 164 -1.04 11.18 17.66
CA SER A 164 -0.63 11.74 16.38
C SER A 164 -0.56 10.63 15.33
N PHE A 165 -0.56 10.98 14.03
CA PHE A 165 -0.37 9.99 12.98
C PHE A 165 1.00 9.28 13.12
N GLU A 166 2.06 10.01 13.48
CA GLU A 166 3.36 9.44 13.80
C GLU A 166 3.28 8.33 14.86
N GLN A 167 2.59 8.61 15.97
CA GLN A 167 2.42 7.65 17.06
C GLN A 167 1.51 6.48 16.67
N TRP A 168 0.45 6.76 15.88
CA TRP A 168 -0.44 5.73 15.36
C TRP A 168 0.30 4.78 14.43
N THR A 169 1.07 5.31 13.48
CA THR A 169 1.89 4.51 12.56
C THR A 169 2.85 3.60 13.34
N ALA A 170 3.52 4.14 14.36
CA ALA A 170 4.43 3.35 15.20
C ALA A 170 3.68 2.23 15.95
N ALA A 171 2.49 2.51 16.50
CA ALA A 171 1.69 1.53 17.22
C ALA A 171 1.16 0.43 16.29
N ALA A 172 0.66 0.78 15.11
CA ALA A 172 0.16 -0.14 14.10
C ALA A 172 1.27 -1.07 13.58
N VAL A 173 2.42 -0.50 13.21
CA VAL A 173 3.56 -1.26 12.72
C VAL A 173 4.08 -2.21 13.79
N ASP A 174 4.28 -1.75 15.02
CA ASP A 174 4.76 -2.63 16.11
C ASP A 174 3.82 -3.80 16.37
N ARG A 175 2.51 -3.58 16.21
CA ARG A 175 1.50 -4.60 16.45
C ARG A 175 1.43 -5.65 15.36
N TRP A 176 1.41 -5.26 14.09
CA TRP A 176 1.09 -6.17 12.97
C TRP A 176 2.27 -6.52 12.06
N LYS A 177 3.48 -5.99 12.26
CA LYS A 177 4.68 -6.27 11.45
C LYS A 177 5.09 -7.75 11.34
N ASN A 178 4.57 -8.61 12.20
CA ASN A 178 4.84 -10.04 12.19
C ASN A 178 3.65 -10.87 11.68
N SER A 179 2.60 -10.24 11.18
CA SER A 179 1.47 -10.95 10.57
C SER A 179 1.88 -11.55 9.23
N ASP A 180 1.57 -12.81 9.01
CA ASP A 180 1.82 -13.49 7.75
C ASP A 180 0.87 -13.02 6.64
N ALA A 181 -0.23 -12.34 7.00
CA ALA A 181 -1.15 -11.71 6.04
C ALA A 181 -0.65 -10.35 5.52
N LEU A 182 0.33 -9.70 6.16
CA LEU A 182 0.76 -8.35 5.82
C LEU A 182 1.57 -8.32 4.52
N ALA A 183 1.03 -7.69 3.46
CA ALA A 183 1.71 -7.51 2.19
C ALA A 183 2.53 -6.21 2.12
N ALA A 184 1.91 -5.09 2.48
CA ALA A 184 2.55 -3.77 2.46
C ALA A 184 1.87 -2.82 3.44
N TRP A 185 2.60 -1.79 3.88
CA TRP A 185 2.06 -0.65 4.62
C TRP A 185 1.67 0.45 3.64
N GLU A 186 0.48 1.01 3.79
CA GLU A 186 0.09 2.24 3.10
C GLU A 186 -0.06 3.37 4.12
N LEU A 187 0.75 4.43 3.96
CA LEU A 187 0.79 5.50 4.96
C LEU A 187 -0.47 6.35 4.91
N VAL A 188 -0.84 6.84 3.73
CA VAL A 188 -2.05 7.66 3.52
C VAL A 188 -2.68 7.25 2.20
N GLY A 189 -3.97 6.96 2.22
CA GLY A 189 -4.76 6.75 1.00
C GLY A 189 -4.96 8.08 0.28
N GLU A 190 -4.56 8.15 -1.00
CA GLU A 190 -4.75 9.28 -1.92
C GLU A 190 -4.10 10.62 -1.51
N PRO A 191 -2.85 10.64 -1.01
CA PRO A 191 -2.23 11.86 -0.48
C PRO A 191 -2.19 13.01 -1.50
N GLU A 192 -2.61 14.20 -1.06
CA GLU A 192 -2.67 15.41 -1.87
C GLU A 192 -2.19 16.64 -1.10
N ILE A 193 -1.24 17.38 -1.66
CA ILE A 193 -0.69 18.58 -1.03
C ILE A 193 -1.38 19.82 -1.53
N SER A 194 -2.52 20.10 -0.93
CA SER A 194 -3.35 21.27 -1.25
C SER A 194 -3.30 22.34 -0.19
N ASN A 195 -3.41 23.60 -0.62
CA ASN A 195 -3.75 24.71 0.25
C ASN A 195 -5.27 24.82 0.32
N CYS A 196 -5.82 24.86 1.54
CA CYS A 196 -7.22 25.05 1.80
C CYS A 196 -7.55 26.52 1.99
N ALA A 197 -8.63 27.00 1.38
CA ALA A 197 -9.11 28.36 1.59
C ALA A 197 -9.79 28.54 2.95
N ASP A 198 -10.34 27.46 3.50
CA ASP A 198 -11.04 27.39 4.79
C ASP A 198 -10.92 25.97 5.39
N ALA A 199 -11.48 25.79 6.57
CA ALA A 199 -11.42 24.50 7.28
C ALA A 199 -12.20 23.37 6.59
N ALA A 200 -13.18 23.69 5.74
CA ALA A 200 -13.94 22.68 5.00
C ALA A 200 -13.15 22.09 3.83
N CYS A 201 -12.15 22.83 3.36
CA CYS A 201 -11.23 22.43 2.29
C CYS A 201 -11.91 21.78 1.07
N VAL A 202 -13.03 22.36 0.63
CA VAL A 202 -13.82 21.81 -0.47
C VAL A 202 -13.03 21.82 -1.78
N TRP A 203 -13.17 20.78 -2.59
CA TRP A 203 -12.31 20.52 -3.75
C TRP A 203 -12.21 21.68 -4.75
N TRP A 204 -13.30 22.46 -4.96
CA TRP A 204 -13.31 23.59 -5.91
C TRP A 204 -12.65 24.87 -5.38
N THR A 205 -12.24 24.91 -4.10
CA THR A 205 -11.49 26.03 -3.50
C THR A 205 -10.04 25.68 -3.21
N ARG A 206 -9.66 24.42 -3.37
CA ARG A 206 -8.29 23.96 -3.17
C ARG A 206 -7.35 24.49 -4.27
N THR A 207 -6.11 24.73 -3.92
CA THR A 207 -5.06 25.06 -4.88
C THR A 207 -3.81 24.27 -4.56
N CYS A 208 -3.09 23.85 -5.60
CA CYS A 208 -1.83 23.14 -5.40
C CYS A 208 -0.77 24.05 -4.77
N ALA A 209 -0.11 23.58 -3.74
CA ALA A 209 1.04 24.27 -3.16
C ALA A 209 2.23 24.18 -4.13
N ALA A 210 2.93 25.29 -4.32
CA ALA A 210 4.07 25.35 -5.26
C ALA A 210 5.23 24.40 -4.87
N ASP A 211 5.34 24.05 -3.60
CA ASP A 211 6.32 23.11 -3.04
C ASP A 211 5.69 21.72 -2.71
N GLY A 212 4.49 21.43 -3.22
CA GLY A 212 3.71 20.27 -2.85
C GLY A 212 4.48 18.96 -3.00
N ALA A 213 5.16 18.75 -4.12
CA ALA A 213 5.95 17.54 -4.35
C ALA A 213 7.13 17.41 -3.34
N ALA A 214 7.79 18.51 -3.01
CA ALA A 214 8.88 18.49 -2.03
C ALA A 214 8.39 18.20 -0.60
N VAL A 215 7.24 18.74 -0.22
CA VAL A 215 6.59 18.47 1.06
C VAL A 215 6.17 17.00 1.14
N LEU A 216 5.47 16.47 0.12
CA LEU A 216 5.03 15.09 0.08
C LEU A 216 6.22 14.12 0.08
N ARG A 217 7.29 14.43 -0.68
CA ARG A 217 8.51 13.63 -0.67
C ARG A 217 9.16 13.61 0.71
N THR A 218 9.25 14.75 1.39
CA THR A 218 9.81 14.85 2.75
C THR A 218 8.99 14.02 3.74
N PHE A 219 7.66 14.05 3.61
CA PHE A 219 6.76 13.22 4.40
C PHE A 219 7.05 11.72 4.18
N PHE A 220 7.08 11.24 2.93
CA PHE A 220 7.39 9.85 2.64
C PHE A 220 8.77 9.43 3.13
N ASP A 221 9.77 10.29 2.94
CA ASP A 221 11.14 10.00 3.39
C ASP A 221 11.21 9.93 4.93
N THR A 222 10.44 10.75 5.65
CA THR A 222 10.47 10.79 7.12
C THR A 222 9.60 9.71 7.74
N ALA A 223 8.32 9.63 7.36
CA ALA A 223 7.39 8.62 7.88
C ALA A 223 7.78 7.21 7.40
N GLY A 224 8.21 7.07 6.14
CA GLY A 224 8.71 5.81 5.61
C GLY A 224 9.98 5.34 6.32
N ALA A 225 10.91 6.23 6.67
CA ALA A 225 12.09 5.87 7.48
C ALA A 225 11.69 5.36 8.87
N GLN A 226 10.68 5.96 9.49
CA GLN A 226 10.15 5.50 10.77
C GLN A 226 9.57 4.08 10.66
N VAL A 227 8.72 3.82 9.65
CA VAL A 227 8.17 2.49 9.40
C VAL A 227 9.31 1.49 9.16
N ARG A 228 10.25 1.82 8.27
CA ARG A 228 11.39 0.95 7.94
C ARG A 228 12.29 0.65 9.13
N ALA A 229 12.42 1.55 10.10
CA ALA A 229 13.16 1.32 11.34
C ALA A 229 12.45 0.32 12.27
N LEU A 230 11.12 0.29 12.26
CA LEU A 230 10.31 -0.63 13.05
C LEU A 230 10.08 -1.97 12.35
N ASP A 231 9.94 -1.93 11.04
CA ASP A 231 9.74 -3.08 10.17
C ASP A 231 10.64 -2.97 8.91
N PRO A 232 11.82 -3.58 8.96
CA PRO A 232 12.78 -3.49 7.85
C PRO A 232 12.41 -4.37 6.65
N ARG A 233 11.35 -5.16 6.70
CA ARG A 233 11.04 -6.21 5.73
C ARG A 233 9.84 -5.91 4.85
N THR A 234 8.75 -5.46 5.45
CA THR A 234 7.48 -5.26 4.74
C THR A 234 7.58 -4.09 3.77
N LEU A 235 6.94 -4.23 2.62
CA LEU A 235 6.85 -3.18 1.61
C LEU A 235 6.11 -1.95 2.15
N ILE A 236 6.45 -0.78 1.60
CA ILE A 236 5.74 0.48 1.86
C ILE A 236 5.22 1.00 0.53
N THR A 237 3.93 1.28 0.45
CA THR A 237 3.29 1.89 -0.72
C THR A 237 2.89 3.34 -0.47
N ALA A 238 2.88 4.13 -1.55
CA ALA A 238 2.68 5.57 -1.48
C ALA A 238 1.20 6.00 -1.42
N GLY A 239 0.25 5.11 -1.77
CA GLY A 239 -1.19 5.43 -1.82
C GLY A 239 -1.59 6.45 -2.88
N LEU A 240 -0.74 6.75 -3.87
CA LEU A 240 -0.97 7.80 -4.86
C LEU A 240 -2.07 7.41 -5.85
N THR A 241 -3.05 8.31 -6.09
CA THR A 241 -4.05 8.12 -7.14
C THR A 241 -3.44 8.09 -8.55
N GLY A 242 -2.29 8.72 -8.75
CA GLY A 242 -1.61 8.79 -10.05
C GLY A 242 -2.24 9.73 -11.08
N GLY A 243 -3.48 10.19 -10.87
CA GLY A 243 -4.26 10.99 -11.81
C GLY A 243 -3.90 12.47 -11.91
N GLY A 244 -2.91 12.96 -11.16
CA GLY A 244 -2.43 14.34 -11.21
C GLY A 244 -2.88 15.22 -10.05
N GLN A 245 -3.04 14.63 -8.87
CA GLN A 245 -3.30 15.35 -7.61
C GLN A 245 -2.14 16.27 -7.24
N CYS A 246 -2.45 17.30 -6.45
CA CYS A 246 -1.45 18.28 -6.01
C CYS A 246 -0.27 17.60 -5.29
N GLY A 247 0.95 17.86 -5.76
CA GLY A 247 2.18 17.26 -5.25
C GLY A 247 2.59 15.96 -5.95
N SER A 248 1.78 15.44 -6.90
CA SER A 248 2.09 14.24 -7.70
C SER A 248 1.78 14.39 -9.19
N GLN A 249 1.67 15.62 -9.69
CA GLN A 249 1.38 15.91 -11.10
C GLN A 249 2.58 15.66 -12.01
N GLY A 250 2.33 15.19 -13.23
CA GLY A 250 3.38 15.07 -14.25
C GLY A 250 4.62 14.34 -13.73
N ASP A 251 5.77 15.00 -13.76
CA ASP A 251 7.05 14.42 -13.31
C ASP A 251 7.25 14.45 -11.79
N GLU A 252 6.37 15.13 -11.03
CA GLU A 252 6.37 15.06 -9.56
C GLU A 252 6.12 13.63 -9.08
N TYR A 253 5.30 12.85 -9.79
CA TYR A 253 5.06 11.44 -9.49
C TYR A 253 6.36 10.62 -9.50
N LYS A 254 7.20 10.78 -10.54
CA LYS A 254 8.51 10.14 -10.59
C LYS A 254 9.41 10.60 -9.45
N TYR A 255 9.43 11.92 -9.15
CA TYR A 255 10.21 12.45 -8.05
C TYR A 255 9.81 11.83 -6.70
N LEU A 256 8.52 11.57 -6.47
CA LEU A 256 8.06 10.83 -5.29
C LEU A 256 8.50 9.36 -5.34
N ALA A 257 8.41 8.73 -6.51
CA ALA A 257 8.84 7.36 -6.72
C ALA A 257 10.33 7.12 -6.42
N GLU A 258 11.17 8.14 -6.51
CA GLU A 258 12.59 8.09 -6.14
C GLU A 258 12.84 8.04 -4.62
N SER A 259 11.81 8.12 -3.78
CA SER A 259 11.97 7.94 -2.32
C SER A 259 12.57 6.56 -2.00
N PRO A 260 13.63 6.49 -1.18
CA PRO A 260 14.21 5.19 -0.82
C PRO A 260 13.33 4.37 0.14
N TYR A 261 12.24 4.95 0.62
CA TYR A 261 11.33 4.33 1.58
C TYR A 261 9.99 3.93 0.98
N VAL A 262 9.72 4.26 -0.28
CA VAL A 262 8.56 3.79 -1.04
C VAL A 262 9.01 2.66 -1.95
N ASP A 263 8.44 1.47 -1.79
CA ASP A 263 8.79 0.28 -2.57
C ASP A 263 7.86 0.05 -3.75
N VAL A 264 6.57 0.38 -3.60
CA VAL A 264 5.50 0.15 -4.57
C VAL A 264 4.76 1.46 -4.82
N LEU A 265 4.54 1.80 -6.09
CA LEU A 265 3.71 2.94 -6.47
C LEU A 265 2.28 2.48 -6.73
N GLN A 266 1.32 3.41 -6.66
CA GLN A 266 -0.07 3.11 -6.92
C GLN A 266 -0.65 4.00 -8.03
N TYR A 267 -1.72 3.49 -8.65
CA TYR A 267 -2.61 4.19 -9.54
C TYR A 267 -4.06 3.79 -9.20
N HIS A 268 -4.98 4.77 -9.17
CA HIS A 268 -6.41 4.55 -8.98
C HIS A 268 -7.13 4.83 -10.29
N ASP A 269 -7.76 3.80 -10.86
CA ASP A 269 -8.38 3.83 -12.18
C ASP A 269 -9.89 4.04 -12.09
N TYR A 270 -10.30 5.29 -12.18
CA TYR A 270 -11.68 5.71 -12.37
C TYR A 270 -11.91 6.28 -13.78
N GLY A 271 -11.11 5.82 -14.75
CA GLY A 271 -11.19 6.25 -16.13
C GLY A 271 -12.37 5.62 -16.89
N ALA A 272 -12.42 5.89 -18.20
CA ALA A 272 -13.53 5.40 -19.03
C ALA A 272 -13.65 3.87 -18.99
N ASP A 273 -14.89 3.39 -19.04
CA ASP A 273 -15.27 2.00 -18.94
C ASP A 273 -14.56 1.14 -20.01
N GLY A 274 -13.98 0.04 -19.57
CA GLY A 274 -13.25 -0.89 -20.44
C GLY A 274 -11.98 -0.35 -21.11
N VAL A 275 -11.48 0.84 -20.72
CA VAL A 275 -10.24 1.42 -21.26
C VAL A 275 -9.05 0.98 -20.38
N PRO A 276 -8.14 0.11 -20.88
CA PRO A 276 -7.09 -0.46 -20.05
C PRO A 276 -6.05 0.55 -19.53
N LEU A 277 -5.74 1.57 -20.33
CA LEU A 277 -4.74 2.59 -19.98
C LEU A 277 -5.38 3.97 -19.98
N PRO A 278 -6.15 4.29 -18.91
CA PRO A 278 -6.87 5.55 -18.81
C PRO A 278 -5.95 6.74 -18.57
N GLY A 279 -6.55 7.93 -18.72
CA GLY A 279 -5.91 9.21 -18.44
C GLY A 279 -5.19 9.80 -19.65
N ASP A 280 -4.48 10.90 -19.40
CA ASP A 280 -3.82 11.69 -20.43
C ASP A 280 -2.31 11.36 -20.54
N GLN A 281 -1.64 12.04 -21.48
CA GLN A 281 -0.20 11.84 -21.70
C GLN A 281 0.69 12.31 -20.53
N TRP A 282 0.15 13.05 -19.57
CA TRP A 282 0.90 13.62 -18.44
C TRP A 282 0.71 12.83 -17.14
N ASN A 283 -0.52 12.38 -16.90
CA ASN A 283 -0.93 11.76 -15.64
C ASN A 283 -1.61 10.39 -15.84
N GLY A 284 -1.81 9.95 -17.09
CA GLY A 284 -2.45 8.67 -17.36
C GLY A 284 -1.60 7.47 -16.96
N LEU A 285 -2.24 6.31 -16.82
CA LEU A 285 -1.62 5.07 -16.36
C LEU A 285 -0.39 4.68 -17.21
N ALA A 286 -0.46 4.82 -18.53
CA ALA A 286 0.69 4.54 -19.43
C ALA A 286 1.92 5.39 -19.07
N ARG A 287 1.71 6.67 -18.69
CA ARG A 287 2.80 7.54 -18.25
C ARG A 287 3.35 7.06 -16.91
N ARG A 288 2.49 6.67 -15.97
CA ARG A 288 2.91 6.18 -14.63
C ARG A 288 3.70 4.89 -14.73
N ILE A 289 3.30 3.93 -15.58
CA ILE A 289 4.07 2.70 -15.86
C ILE A 289 5.47 3.07 -16.38
N THR A 290 5.58 4.02 -17.30
CA THR A 290 6.88 4.49 -17.77
C THR A 290 7.75 5.06 -16.65
N GLN A 291 7.17 5.93 -15.81
CA GLN A 291 7.89 6.59 -14.71
C GLN A 291 8.35 5.61 -13.63
N THR A 292 7.55 4.61 -13.30
CA THR A 292 7.92 3.58 -12.30
C THR A 292 9.00 2.63 -12.86
N THR A 293 8.94 2.31 -14.15
CA THR A 293 9.99 1.56 -14.84
C THR A 293 11.34 2.30 -14.80
N GLU A 294 11.34 3.62 -15.00
CA GLU A 294 12.55 4.45 -14.95
C GLU A 294 13.22 4.46 -13.56
N VAL A 295 12.47 4.21 -12.50
CA VAL A 295 12.98 4.13 -11.11
C VAL A 295 13.09 2.69 -10.59
N ASN A 296 12.82 1.68 -11.43
CA ASN A 296 12.88 0.26 -11.13
C ASN A 296 11.97 -0.16 -9.96
N LYS A 297 10.74 0.36 -9.92
CA LYS A 297 9.72 0.01 -8.91
C LYS A 297 8.43 -0.46 -9.57
N PRO A 298 7.71 -1.43 -8.99
CA PRO A 298 6.43 -1.87 -9.52
C PRO A 298 5.33 -0.84 -9.27
N LEU A 299 4.29 -0.89 -10.10
CA LEU A 299 3.08 -0.09 -10.00
C LEU A 299 1.87 -1.00 -9.81
N LEU A 300 1.22 -0.90 -8.66
CA LEU A 300 -0.05 -1.55 -8.35
C LEU A 300 -1.20 -0.64 -8.78
N VAL A 301 -2.17 -1.16 -9.55
CA VAL A 301 -3.45 -0.46 -9.73
C VAL A 301 -4.30 -0.81 -8.50
N ALA A 302 -4.22 0.07 -7.50
CA ALA A 302 -4.78 -0.21 -6.17
C ALA A 302 -6.28 0.06 -6.06
N GLU A 303 -6.87 0.70 -7.07
CA GLU A 303 -8.31 0.84 -7.19
C GLU A 303 -8.69 0.82 -8.67
N ILE A 304 -9.66 -0.02 -9.03
CA ILE A 304 -10.39 0.06 -10.29
C ILE A 304 -11.86 0.22 -9.93
N GLY A 305 -12.41 1.40 -10.21
CA GLY A 305 -13.82 1.72 -9.95
C GLY A 305 -14.60 1.99 -11.23
N GLU A 306 -15.64 1.20 -11.47
CA GLU A 306 -16.67 1.47 -12.49
C GLU A 306 -18.06 1.43 -11.86
N PHE A 307 -18.90 2.35 -12.27
CA PHE A 307 -20.30 2.41 -11.80
C PHE A 307 -21.12 1.25 -12.37
N ALA A 308 -22.03 0.71 -11.55
CA ALA A 308 -23.04 -0.25 -12.00
C ALA A 308 -24.39 -0.03 -11.30
N GLY A 309 -25.30 -0.97 -11.44
CA GLY A 309 -26.64 -0.88 -10.90
C GLY A 309 -27.61 -0.14 -11.84
N SER A 310 -28.05 1.07 -11.48
CA SER A 310 -28.98 1.81 -12.33
C SER A 310 -28.34 2.44 -13.57
N CYS A 311 -27.02 2.49 -13.68
CA CYS A 311 -26.30 3.12 -14.81
C CYS A 311 -25.66 2.12 -15.78
N THR A 312 -25.24 0.96 -15.33
CA THR A 312 -24.62 -0.09 -16.13
C THR A 312 -24.98 -1.45 -15.50
N SER A 313 -25.16 -2.50 -16.30
CA SER A 313 -25.38 -3.85 -15.74
C SER A 313 -24.13 -4.37 -15.03
N LEU A 314 -24.30 -5.27 -14.07
CA LEU A 314 -23.18 -5.91 -13.38
C LEU A 314 -22.31 -6.72 -14.35
N GLU A 315 -22.93 -7.37 -15.34
CA GLU A 315 -22.26 -8.16 -16.37
C GLU A 315 -21.42 -7.28 -17.31
N ASP A 316 -21.95 -6.11 -17.74
CA ASP A 316 -21.20 -5.17 -18.58
C ASP A 316 -20.00 -4.60 -17.79
N ARG A 317 -20.20 -4.21 -16.51
CA ARG A 317 -19.10 -3.78 -15.62
C ARG A 317 -18.03 -4.86 -15.50
N ALA A 318 -18.40 -6.12 -15.27
CA ALA A 318 -17.46 -7.21 -15.15
C ALA A 318 -16.63 -7.40 -16.43
N SER A 319 -17.26 -7.33 -17.60
CA SER A 319 -16.57 -7.41 -18.90
C SER A 319 -15.61 -6.22 -19.13
N HIS A 320 -16.00 -5.02 -18.72
CA HIS A 320 -15.12 -3.84 -18.82
C HIS A 320 -13.91 -3.96 -17.90
N VAL A 321 -14.13 -4.37 -16.65
CA VAL A 321 -13.05 -4.54 -15.66
C VAL A 321 -12.10 -5.66 -16.06
N GLU A 322 -12.59 -6.80 -16.58
CA GLU A 322 -11.76 -7.86 -17.15
C GLU A 322 -10.85 -7.30 -18.26
N THR A 323 -11.42 -6.50 -19.19
CA THR A 323 -10.65 -5.85 -20.26
C THR A 323 -9.57 -4.91 -19.70
N LYS A 324 -9.87 -4.14 -18.63
CA LYS A 324 -8.89 -3.28 -17.96
C LYS A 324 -7.77 -4.10 -17.33
N ILE A 325 -8.09 -5.12 -16.56
CA ILE A 325 -7.13 -5.99 -15.88
C ILE A 325 -6.16 -6.62 -16.88
N ASP A 326 -6.66 -7.22 -17.97
CA ASP A 326 -5.86 -7.86 -19.00
C ASP A 326 -4.91 -6.88 -19.68
N GLY A 327 -5.40 -5.71 -20.04
CA GLY A 327 -4.61 -4.68 -20.67
C GLY A 327 -3.57 -4.06 -19.75
N GLN A 328 -3.91 -3.83 -18.48
CA GLN A 328 -2.99 -3.31 -17.45
C GLN A 328 -1.90 -4.32 -17.13
N ARG A 329 -2.25 -5.61 -16.97
CA ARG A 329 -1.28 -6.70 -16.78
C ARG A 329 -0.32 -6.80 -17.96
N THR A 330 -0.84 -6.74 -19.19
CA THR A 330 -0.03 -6.73 -20.42
C THR A 330 0.88 -5.50 -20.51
N ALA A 331 0.45 -4.35 -19.99
CA ALA A 331 1.23 -3.12 -19.97
C ALA A 331 2.32 -3.09 -18.88
N GLY A 332 2.34 -4.07 -17.96
CA GLY A 332 3.39 -4.22 -16.94
C GLY A 332 3.04 -3.64 -15.59
N THR A 333 1.77 -3.57 -15.21
CA THR A 333 1.36 -3.32 -13.82
C THR A 333 1.66 -4.53 -12.94
N ALA A 334 1.63 -4.34 -11.62
CA ALA A 334 2.04 -5.35 -10.65
C ALA A 334 0.86 -5.99 -9.89
N GLY A 335 -0.36 -5.69 -10.28
CA GLY A 335 -1.60 -6.21 -9.68
C GLY A 335 -2.75 -5.24 -9.89
N ALA A 336 -3.97 -5.67 -9.51
CA ALA A 336 -5.19 -4.87 -9.63
C ALA A 336 -6.17 -5.17 -8.49
N LEU A 337 -6.68 -4.11 -7.83
CA LEU A 337 -7.71 -4.19 -6.79
C LEU A 337 -8.96 -3.46 -7.25
N LEU A 338 -10.12 -3.98 -6.87
CA LEU A 338 -11.42 -3.46 -7.32
C LEU A 338 -12.08 -2.64 -6.21
N TRP A 339 -12.53 -1.44 -6.56
CA TRP A 339 -13.24 -0.54 -5.66
C TRP A 339 -14.75 -0.66 -5.84
N ALA A 340 -15.54 -1.03 -4.81
CA ALA A 340 -15.12 -1.54 -3.52
C ALA A 340 -16.11 -2.64 -3.08
N PHE A 341 -15.61 -3.66 -2.41
CA PHE A 341 -16.47 -4.65 -1.78
C PHE A 341 -17.32 -4.02 -0.67
N VAL A 342 -18.60 -4.34 -0.66
CA VAL A 342 -19.55 -4.02 0.41
C VAL A 342 -20.48 -5.21 0.66
N PRO A 343 -20.81 -5.55 1.94
CA PRO A 343 -21.69 -6.70 2.23
C PRO A 343 -23.17 -6.42 1.93
N ASP A 344 -23.55 -5.14 1.78
CA ASP A 344 -24.91 -4.65 1.59
C ASP A 344 -25.01 -3.72 0.35
N PRO A 345 -24.73 -4.23 -0.88
CA PRO A 345 -24.61 -3.40 -2.08
C PRO A 345 -25.92 -2.74 -2.48
N ARG A 346 -25.85 -1.48 -2.92
CA ARG A 346 -26.99 -0.70 -3.41
C ARG A 346 -27.23 -0.96 -4.90
N VAL A 347 -27.58 -2.19 -5.24
CA VAL A 347 -27.68 -2.68 -6.63
C VAL A 347 -28.70 -1.93 -7.53
N THR A 348 -29.56 -1.11 -6.95
CA THR A 348 -30.56 -0.30 -7.71
C THR A 348 -30.11 1.16 -7.89
N GLU A 349 -28.98 1.54 -7.32
CA GLU A 349 -28.37 2.87 -7.46
C GLU A 349 -27.17 2.80 -8.41
N CYS A 350 -26.72 3.96 -8.92
CA CYS A 350 -25.49 4.05 -9.69
C CYS A 350 -24.31 4.21 -8.71
N THR A 351 -23.65 3.11 -8.37
CA THR A 351 -22.59 3.04 -7.35
C THR A 351 -21.41 2.19 -7.80
N TYR A 352 -20.32 2.24 -7.06
CA TYR A 352 -19.17 1.36 -7.19
C TYR A 352 -19.31 0.07 -6.35
N ASP A 353 -20.44 -0.13 -5.68
CA ASP A 353 -20.65 -1.24 -4.76
C ASP A 353 -20.43 -2.59 -5.45
N ILE A 354 -19.64 -3.45 -4.83
CA ILE A 354 -19.38 -4.84 -5.26
C ILE A 354 -19.88 -5.76 -4.15
N GLY A 355 -21.02 -6.40 -4.38
CA GLY A 355 -21.60 -7.30 -3.39
C GLY A 355 -21.04 -8.73 -3.44
N PRO A 356 -21.45 -9.60 -2.50
CA PRO A 356 -20.97 -10.98 -2.45
C PRO A 356 -21.32 -11.85 -3.67
N GLU A 357 -22.36 -11.48 -4.42
CA GLU A 357 -22.83 -12.23 -5.61
C GLU A 357 -22.51 -11.50 -6.93
N ASP A 358 -21.60 -10.53 -6.89
CA ASP A 358 -21.24 -9.72 -8.06
C ASP A 358 -20.41 -10.55 -9.05
N PRO A 359 -20.66 -10.45 -10.38
CA PRO A 359 -19.83 -11.14 -11.39
C PRO A 359 -18.34 -10.78 -11.35
N LEU A 360 -17.96 -9.68 -10.71
CA LEU A 360 -16.55 -9.30 -10.51
C LEU A 360 -15.75 -10.32 -9.66
N TRP A 361 -16.42 -11.17 -8.88
CA TRP A 361 -15.75 -12.26 -8.16
C TRP A 361 -15.13 -13.28 -9.13
N ASP A 362 -15.77 -13.55 -10.27
CA ASP A 362 -15.24 -14.45 -11.29
C ASP A 362 -14.01 -13.85 -12.01
N VAL A 363 -13.93 -12.52 -12.07
CA VAL A 363 -12.79 -11.81 -12.68
C VAL A 363 -11.52 -11.90 -11.84
N LEU A 364 -11.61 -12.04 -10.50
CA LEU A 364 -10.43 -12.14 -9.64
C LEU A 364 -9.60 -13.41 -9.88
N GLY A 365 -10.21 -14.49 -10.36
CA GLY A 365 -9.54 -15.79 -10.58
C GLY A 365 -8.98 -16.00 -11.99
N SER A 366 -9.10 -14.98 -12.87
CA SER A 366 -8.77 -15.10 -14.30
C SER A 366 -7.26 -14.83 -14.61
#